data_9c4bf2c8c0e55497dcad8ba4a20439a6
#
_entry.id   9c4bf2c8c0e55497dcad8ba4a20439a6
#
_cell.length_a   1.000
_cell.length_b   1.000
_cell.length_c   1.000
_cell.angle_alpha   90.00
_cell.angle_beta   90.00
_cell.angle_gamma   90.00
#
_symmetry.space_group_name_H-M   'P 1'
#
loop_
_entity.id
_entity.type
_entity.pdbx_description
1 polymer ?
#
loop_
_entity_poly.entity_id
_entity_poly.type
_entity_poly.pdbx_seq_one_letter_code
_entity_poly.pdbx_strand_id
1 'polypeptide(L)'
;MKYGVHGTSYDWFRSYLDCCKQWCFTNGSLSRDHFLTCGIPQGTILGPLLFIIYINDLPNCLSNSEPRLYADDTHITFASNNIQNLNAVLNEDLAKVDKWLTANKLTLNASKTEFMLIGSRQRLSTFHNPPSLMIGGAPITQVTSTKSLGVHIDQTLSWNVHVENLCKKIASGIGALKRVRPFVPHETLRSIFMSLVQPHFDYCNSVWGCCGKTLASKLQKLQNRAARILTYSNYDANAENLIQKLGWIKLDSQRTINKAVMVYKSLNGLTPDYLSSKFVDRSSVSNYSLRDTKGKLAIPQPHTNYMKNSFSYSGAVLWNSLPIELRQADSLRAFRAGCERLFSS
;
A
#
# COMPACT_ATOMS: atom_id res chain seq x y z
N MET A 1 -7.04 -34.36 -1.75
CA MET A 1 -7.01 -33.33 -0.69
C MET A 1 -6.05 -32.21 -1.12
N LYS A 2 -6.61 -31.06 -1.53
CA LYS A 2 -5.83 -29.96 -2.17
C LYS A 2 -4.75 -29.32 -1.28
N TYR A 3 -4.89 -29.39 0.04
CA TYR A 3 -4.02 -28.66 0.99
C TYR A 3 -3.17 -29.57 1.90
N GLY A 4 -3.09 -30.87 1.60
CA GLY A 4 -2.26 -31.80 2.35
C GLY A 4 -2.72 -32.10 3.78
N VAL A 5 -3.92 -31.66 4.18
CA VAL A 5 -4.49 -31.92 5.51
C VAL A 5 -5.15 -33.28 5.54
N HIS A 6 -4.68 -34.20 6.42
CA HIS A 6 -5.18 -35.57 6.55
C HIS A 6 -4.98 -36.08 8.00
N GLY A 7 -5.58 -37.24 8.30
CA GLY A 7 -5.50 -37.85 9.61
C GLY A 7 -6.09 -36.98 10.74
N THR A 8 -5.50 -37.02 11.91
CA THR A 8 -5.94 -36.31 13.11
C THR A 8 -6.12 -34.80 12.88
N SER A 9 -5.26 -34.18 12.04
CA SER A 9 -5.40 -32.77 11.70
C SER A 9 -6.68 -32.49 10.90
N TYR A 10 -7.06 -33.39 9.99
CA TYR A 10 -8.32 -33.27 9.26
C TYR A 10 -9.53 -33.41 10.20
N ASP A 11 -9.50 -34.39 11.10
CA ASP A 11 -10.59 -34.63 12.06
C ASP A 11 -10.75 -33.43 12.99
N TRP A 12 -9.64 -32.81 13.39
CA TRP A 12 -9.65 -31.59 14.20
C TRP A 12 -10.29 -30.41 13.45
N PHE A 13 -9.90 -30.15 12.20
CA PHE A 13 -10.51 -29.09 11.38
C PHE A 13 -11.99 -29.35 11.12
N ARG A 14 -12.36 -30.63 10.89
CA ARG A 14 -13.76 -31.00 10.75
C ARG A 14 -14.55 -30.68 12.00
N SER A 15 -14.07 -31.09 13.17
CA SER A 15 -14.69 -30.76 14.46
C SER A 15 -14.78 -29.26 14.71
N TYR A 16 -13.77 -28.50 14.30
CA TYR A 16 -13.76 -27.04 14.44
C TYR A 16 -14.79 -26.33 13.55
N LEU A 17 -15.06 -26.85 12.38
CA LEU A 17 -15.97 -26.24 11.39
C LEU A 17 -17.39 -26.80 11.42
N ASP A 18 -17.58 -27.99 11.98
CA ASP A 18 -18.86 -28.69 11.99
C ASP A 18 -19.59 -28.47 13.33
N CYS A 19 -20.92 -28.46 13.28
CA CYS A 19 -21.79 -28.39 14.47
C CYS A 19 -21.55 -27.19 15.40
N CYS A 20 -20.98 -26.10 14.89
CA CYS A 20 -20.77 -24.88 15.68
C CYS A 20 -22.13 -24.24 16.05
N LYS A 21 -22.25 -23.91 17.34
CA LYS A 21 -23.41 -23.19 17.87
C LYS A 21 -22.99 -21.80 18.34
N GLN A 22 -23.90 -20.84 18.18
CA GLN A 22 -23.72 -19.51 18.78
C GLN A 22 -24.96 -19.09 19.53
N TRP A 23 -24.76 -18.26 20.54
CA TRP A 23 -25.80 -17.56 21.28
C TRP A 23 -25.32 -16.17 21.66
N CYS A 24 -26.27 -15.25 21.86
CA CYS A 24 -26.00 -13.90 22.31
C CYS A 24 -26.34 -13.76 23.79
N PHE A 25 -25.44 -13.15 24.55
CA PHE A 25 -25.69 -12.75 25.93
C PHE A 25 -25.81 -11.23 25.99
N THR A 26 -26.96 -10.72 26.44
CA THR A 26 -27.20 -9.28 26.60
C THR A 26 -28.13 -9.03 27.78
N ASN A 27 -27.83 -7.99 28.57
CA ASN A 27 -28.65 -7.59 29.73
C ASN A 27 -29.02 -8.73 30.70
N GLY A 28 -28.07 -9.64 30.96
CA GLY A 28 -28.28 -10.76 31.87
C GLY A 28 -29.10 -11.93 31.29
N SER A 29 -29.51 -11.86 30.05
CA SER A 29 -30.29 -12.89 29.35
C SER A 29 -29.51 -13.54 28.24
N LEU A 30 -29.61 -14.87 28.09
CA LEU A 30 -29.01 -15.67 27.05
C LEU A 30 -30.07 -16.00 25.99
N SER A 31 -29.73 -15.78 24.71
CA SER A 31 -30.57 -16.21 23.60
C SER A 31 -30.61 -17.73 23.45
N ARG A 32 -31.55 -18.26 22.66
CA ARG A 32 -31.49 -19.66 22.21
C ARG A 32 -30.25 -19.86 21.35
N ASP A 33 -29.68 -21.06 21.39
CA ASP A 33 -28.59 -21.47 20.52
C ASP A 33 -29.06 -21.56 19.05
N HIS A 34 -28.15 -21.21 18.14
CA HIS A 34 -28.35 -21.33 16.70
C HIS A 34 -27.16 -22.04 16.07
N PHE A 35 -27.41 -23.04 15.25
CA PHE A 35 -26.35 -23.70 14.51
C PHE A 35 -25.80 -22.77 13.41
N LEU A 36 -24.49 -22.66 13.34
CA LEU A 36 -23.79 -21.99 12.25
C LEU A 36 -23.75 -22.94 11.06
N THR A 37 -24.40 -22.58 9.97
CA THR A 37 -24.42 -23.35 8.71
C THR A 37 -23.38 -22.86 7.70
N CYS A 38 -22.77 -21.68 7.92
CA CYS A 38 -21.72 -21.11 7.10
C CYS A 38 -20.88 -20.11 7.90
N GLY A 39 -19.69 -19.84 7.40
CA GLY A 39 -18.73 -18.92 8.02
C GLY A 39 -17.87 -19.59 9.10
N ILE A 40 -17.04 -18.77 9.71
CA ILE A 40 -16.14 -19.18 10.81
C ILE A 40 -16.30 -18.21 11.97
N PRO A 41 -16.08 -18.65 13.23
CA PRO A 41 -16.20 -17.77 14.38
C PRO A 41 -15.25 -16.57 14.26
N GLN A 42 -15.80 -15.34 14.35
CA GLN A 42 -15.01 -14.12 14.31
C GLN A 42 -14.12 -14.00 15.56
N GLY A 43 -12.90 -13.47 15.39
CA GLY A 43 -11.92 -13.31 16.47
C GLY A 43 -11.08 -14.55 16.77
N THR A 44 -11.24 -15.64 16.03
CA THR A 44 -10.36 -16.81 16.15
C THR A 44 -9.04 -16.61 15.41
N ILE A 45 -7.96 -17.22 15.90
CA ILE A 45 -6.63 -17.15 15.26
C ILE A 45 -6.65 -17.77 13.85
N LEU A 46 -7.43 -18.82 13.63
CA LEU A 46 -7.54 -19.52 12.35
C LEU A 46 -8.45 -18.85 11.34
N GLY A 47 -9.34 -17.97 11.79
CA GLY A 47 -10.31 -17.30 10.92
C GLY A 47 -9.67 -16.65 9.70
N PRO A 48 -8.69 -15.75 9.84
CA PRO A 48 -8.02 -15.10 8.71
C PRO A 48 -7.33 -16.11 7.77
N LEU A 49 -6.69 -17.14 8.31
CA LEU A 49 -6.02 -18.18 7.52
C LEU A 49 -7.01 -18.96 6.66
N LEU A 50 -8.10 -19.43 7.27
CA LEU A 50 -9.14 -20.18 6.58
C LEU A 50 -9.82 -19.33 5.50
N PHE A 51 -10.03 -18.04 5.76
CA PHE A 51 -10.59 -17.13 4.77
C PHE A 51 -9.65 -16.95 3.57
N ILE A 52 -8.34 -16.77 3.81
CA ILE A 52 -7.36 -16.65 2.72
C ILE A 52 -7.34 -17.93 1.86
N ILE A 53 -7.38 -19.12 2.49
CA ILE A 53 -7.47 -20.39 1.78
C ILE A 53 -8.75 -20.47 0.96
N TYR A 54 -9.85 -19.99 1.52
CA TYR A 54 -11.17 -20.03 0.88
C TYR A 54 -11.27 -19.14 -0.36
N ILE A 55 -10.70 -17.91 -0.30
CA ILE A 55 -10.76 -16.94 -1.40
C ILE A 55 -9.64 -17.15 -2.45
N ASN A 56 -8.68 -18.03 -2.18
CA ASN A 56 -7.43 -18.14 -2.94
C ASN A 56 -7.62 -18.52 -4.42
N ASP A 57 -8.72 -19.13 -4.80
CA ASP A 57 -9.00 -19.52 -6.18
C ASP A 57 -9.85 -18.52 -6.97
N LEU A 58 -10.34 -17.45 -6.33
CA LEU A 58 -11.06 -16.36 -7.00
C LEU A 58 -10.28 -15.78 -8.20
N PRO A 59 -8.96 -15.57 -8.15
CA PRO A 59 -8.19 -15.10 -9.30
C PRO A 59 -8.33 -15.99 -10.55
N ASN A 60 -8.57 -17.27 -10.39
CA ASN A 60 -8.65 -18.23 -11.50
C ASN A 60 -9.93 -18.06 -12.34
N CYS A 61 -10.93 -17.34 -11.86
CA CYS A 61 -12.14 -17.07 -12.64
C CYS A 61 -11.95 -15.91 -13.62
N LEU A 62 -10.93 -15.07 -13.46
CA LEU A 62 -10.64 -13.94 -14.33
C LEU A 62 -9.85 -14.39 -15.57
N SER A 63 -10.17 -13.81 -16.73
CA SER A 63 -9.50 -14.15 -17.99
C SER A 63 -8.56 -13.06 -18.51
N ASN A 64 -8.88 -11.80 -18.26
CA ASN A 64 -8.18 -10.65 -18.88
C ASN A 64 -7.73 -9.61 -17.87
N SER A 65 -8.35 -9.57 -16.70
CA SER A 65 -8.06 -8.58 -15.66
C SER A 65 -7.07 -9.14 -14.65
N GLU A 66 -6.28 -8.26 -14.04
CA GLU A 66 -5.34 -8.60 -12.98
C GLU A 66 -5.99 -8.43 -11.60
N PRO A 67 -6.19 -9.50 -10.82
CA PRO A 67 -6.67 -9.43 -9.46
C PRO A 67 -5.53 -9.15 -8.47
N ARG A 68 -5.82 -8.41 -7.42
CA ARG A 68 -4.98 -8.24 -6.24
C ARG A 68 -5.86 -8.34 -5.01
N LEU A 69 -5.56 -9.29 -4.15
CA LEU A 69 -6.35 -9.60 -2.97
C LEU A 69 -5.55 -9.26 -1.70
N TYR A 70 -6.24 -8.70 -0.72
CA TYR A 70 -5.74 -8.53 0.63
C TYR A 70 -6.88 -8.81 1.61
N ALA A 71 -6.91 -10.01 2.17
CA ALA A 71 -8.05 -10.56 2.90
C ALA A 71 -9.32 -10.47 2.03
N ASP A 72 -10.35 -9.75 2.48
CA ASP A 72 -11.61 -9.50 1.76
C ASP A 72 -11.53 -8.36 0.73
N ASP A 73 -10.52 -7.47 0.85
CA ASP A 73 -10.32 -6.40 -0.12
C ASP A 73 -9.81 -6.97 -1.46
N THR A 74 -10.64 -6.89 -2.50
CA THR A 74 -10.31 -7.38 -3.85
C THR A 74 -10.25 -6.22 -4.82
N HIS A 75 -9.10 -6.07 -5.49
CA HIS A 75 -8.89 -5.08 -6.56
C HIS A 75 -8.73 -5.79 -7.88
N ILE A 76 -9.53 -5.42 -8.87
CA ILE A 76 -9.45 -5.94 -10.24
C ILE A 76 -9.00 -4.79 -11.13
N THR A 77 -7.92 -4.97 -11.88
CA THR A 77 -7.36 -3.94 -12.76
C THR A 77 -7.28 -4.44 -14.19
N PHE A 78 -7.65 -3.56 -15.13
CA PHE A 78 -7.50 -3.79 -16.55
C PHE A 78 -7.06 -2.50 -17.25
N ALA A 79 -6.17 -2.60 -18.22
CA ALA A 79 -5.66 -1.48 -18.99
C ALA A 79 -6.02 -1.62 -20.46
N SER A 80 -6.59 -0.58 -21.05
CA SER A 80 -6.90 -0.54 -22.47
C SER A 80 -6.77 0.88 -23.03
N ASN A 81 -6.48 0.98 -24.32
CA ASN A 81 -6.52 2.24 -25.06
C ASN A 81 -7.93 2.61 -25.53
N ASN A 82 -8.86 1.67 -25.48
CA ASN A 82 -10.24 1.80 -25.93
C ASN A 82 -11.21 1.59 -24.77
N ILE A 83 -12.12 2.56 -24.55
CA ILE A 83 -13.11 2.52 -23.47
C ILE A 83 -14.17 1.42 -23.67
N GLN A 84 -14.56 1.16 -24.94
CA GLN A 84 -15.52 0.11 -25.27
C GLN A 84 -14.95 -1.28 -24.94
N ASN A 85 -13.68 -1.51 -25.29
CA ASN A 85 -12.99 -2.75 -24.93
C ASN A 85 -12.85 -2.89 -23.39
N LEU A 86 -12.53 -1.81 -22.70
CA LEU A 86 -12.46 -1.80 -21.24
C LEU A 86 -13.80 -2.18 -20.61
N ASN A 87 -14.90 -1.58 -21.12
CA ASN A 87 -16.24 -1.87 -20.64
C ASN A 87 -16.65 -3.34 -20.89
N ALA A 88 -16.38 -3.87 -22.07
CA ALA A 88 -16.73 -5.25 -22.44
C ALA A 88 -15.96 -6.27 -21.58
N VAL A 89 -14.63 -6.12 -21.50
CA VAL A 89 -13.75 -7.05 -20.78
C VAL A 89 -14.04 -7.04 -19.28
N LEU A 90 -14.19 -5.87 -18.68
CA LEU A 90 -14.46 -5.80 -17.24
C LEU A 90 -15.83 -6.37 -16.90
N ASN A 91 -16.87 -6.11 -17.70
CA ASN A 91 -18.20 -6.70 -17.44
C ASN A 91 -18.20 -8.23 -17.61
N GLU A 92 -17.43 -8.76 -18.56
CA GLU A 92 -17.25 -10.22 -18.71
C GLU A 92 -16.60 -10.82 -17.47
N ASP A 93 -15.49 -10.26 -17.00
CA ASP A 93 -14.77 -10.75 -15.82
C ASP A 93 -15.58 -10.54 -14.53
N LEU A 94 -16.30 -9.42 -14.38
CA LEU A 94 -17.20 -9.18 -13.26
C LEU A 94 -18.35 -10.19 -13.20
N ALA A 95 -18.89 -10.62 -14.37
CA ALA A 95 -19.90 -11.67 -14.41
C ALA A 95 -19.35 -13.04 -13.96
N LYS A 96 -18.07 -13.31 -14.22
CA LYS A 96 -17.39 -14.54 -13.72
C LYS A 96 -17.19 -14.47 -12.22
N VAL A 97 -16.78 -13.30 -11.69
CA VAL A 97 -16.66 -13.06 -10.25
C VAL A 97 -17.98 -13.26 -9.54
N ASP A 98 -19.07 -12.71 -10.07
CA ASP A 98 -20.42 -12.87 -9.49
C ASP A 98 -20.84 -14.35 -9.40
N LYS A 99 -20.62 -15.11 -10.49
CA LYS A 99 -20.85 -16.57 -10.51
C LYS A 99 -19.98 -17.28 -9.46
N TRP A 100 -18.71 -16.92 -9.35
CA TRP A 100 -17.79 -17.50 -8.36
C TRP A 100 -18.26 -17.20 -6.93
N LEU A 101 -18.63 -15.96 -6.64
CA LEU A 101 -19.15 -15.54 -5.33
C LEU A 101 -20.39 -16.35 -4.96
N THR A 102 -21.36 -16.43 -5.88
CA THR A 102 -22.60 -17.20 -5.69
C THR A 102 -22.31 -18.67 -5.42
N ALA A 103 -21.42 -19.30 -6.21
CA ALA A 103 -21.04 -20.70 -6.03
C ALA A 103 -20.37 -20.96 -4.68
N ASN A 104 -19.62 -19.99 -4.18
CA ASN A 104 -18.94 -20.04 -2.89
C ASN A 104 -19.77 -19.43 -1.74
N LYS A 105 -21.06 -19.17 -1.94
CA LYS A 105 -21.95 -18.63 -0.89
C LYS A 105 -21.44 -17.34 -0.23
N LEU A 106 -20.73 -16.50 -1.01
CA LEU A 106 -20.28 -15.18 -0.60
C LEU A 106 -21.21 -14.13 -1.18
N THR A 107 -21.54 -13.13 -0.37
CA THR A 107 -22.38 -11.99 -0.78
C THR A 107 -21.50 -10.76 -1.01
N LEU A 108 -21.57 -10.21 -2.22
CA LEU A 108 -20.89 -8.97 -2.53
C LEU A 108 -21.54 -7.78 -1.79
N ASN A 109 -20.73 -6.93 -1.21
CA ASN A 109 -21.22 -5.66 -0.68
C ASN A 109 -21.27 -4.61 -1.81
N ALA A 110 -22.39 -4.57 -2.54
CA ALA A 110 -22.56 -3.67 -3.68
C ALA A 110 -22.39 -2.19 -3.32
N SER A 111 -22.78 -1.78 -2.11
CA SER A 111 -22.65 -0.38 -1.67
C SER A 111 -21.20 0.07 -1.42
N LYS A 112 -20.28 -0.87 -1.24
CA LYS A 112 -18.82 -0.63 -1.09
C LYS A 112 -18.04 -0.93 -2.36
N THR A 113 -18.67 -1.53 -3.36
CA THR A 113 -18.03 -1.84 -4.62
C THR A 113 -18.07 -0.61 -5.51
N GLU A 114 -16.89 -0.15 -5.91
CA GLU A 114 -16.72 1.06 -6.71
C GLU A 114 -15.65 0.85 -7.80
N PHE A 115 -15.70 1.64 -8.85
CA PHE A 115 -14.65 1.63 -9.86
C PHE A 115 -14.10 3.03 -10.12
N MET A 116 -12.85 3.09 -10.57
CA MET A 116 -12.17 4.33 -10.89
C MET A 116 -11.43 4.22 -12.22
N LEU A 117 -11.65 5.18 -13.10
CA LEU A 117 -10.84 5.36 -14.30
C LEU A 117 -9.57 6.12 -13.95
N ILE A 118 -8.41 5.51 -14.22
CA ILE A 118 -7.11 6.11 -13.97
C ILE A 118 -6.50 6.57 -15.31
N GLY A 119 -6.10 7.85 -15.39
CA GLY A 119 -5.49 8.38 -16.59
C GLY A 119 -5.02 9.82 -16.44
N SER A 120 -4.41 10.38 -17.51
CA SER A 120 -4.08 11.79 -17.51
C SER A 120 -5.35 12.65 -17.54
N ARG A 121 -5.27 13.87 -16.99
CA ARG A 121 -6.41 14.81 -16.99
C ARG A 121 -6.95 15.03 -18.40
N GLN A 122 -6.05 15.22 -19.39
CA GLN A 122 -6.44 15.39 -20.79
C GLN A 122 -7.20 14.18 -21.33
N ARG A 123 -6.71 12.96 -21.01
CA ARG A 123 -7.38 11.74 -21.48
C ARG A 123 -8.72 11.52 -20.77
N LEU A 124 -8.79 11.75 -19.48
CA LEU A 124 -10.05 11.62 -18.73
C LEU A 124 -11.11 12.62 -19.21
N SER A 125 -10.72 13.84 -19.61
CA SER A 125 -11.65 14.85 -20.12
C SER A 125 -12.18 14.54 -21.53
N THR A 126 -11.58 13.62 -22.28
CA THR A 126 -12.09 13.19 -23.60
C THR A 126 -13.17 12.11 -23.51
N PHE A 127 -13.37 11.50 -22.34
CA PHE A 127 -14.40 10.49 -22.16
C PHE A 127 -15.72 11.14 -21.78
N HIS A 128 -16.62 11.35 -22.76
CA HIS A 128 -17.95 11.88 -22.54
C HIS A 128 -18.92 10.85 -21.96
N ASN A 129 -18.67 9.55 -22.26
CA ASN A 129 -19.47 8.43 -21.75
C ASN A 129 -18.54 7.50 -20.94
N PRO A 130 -18.60 7.54 -19.59
CA PRO A 130 -17.85 6.61 -18.76
C PRO A 130 -18.35 5.16 -18.98
N PRO A 131 -17.51 4.14 -18.70
CA PRO A 131 -17.95 2.76 -18.76
C PRO A 131 -19.08 2.52 -17.78
N SER A 132 -20.04 1.68 -18.18
CA SER A 132 -21.08 1.18 -17.30
C SER A 132 -20.69 -0.22 -16.85
N LEU A 133 -20.23 -0.34 -15.62
CA LEU A 133 -19.85 -1.63 -15.03
C LEU A 133 -20.97 -2.13 -14.13
N MET A 134 -21.23 -3.44 -14.24
CA MET A 134 -22.29 -4.11 -13.50
C MET A 134 -21.79 -5.39 -12.85
N ILE A 135 -22.30 -5.72 -11.68
CA ILE A 135 -22.08 -7.00 -11.02
C ILE A 135 -23.35 -7.47 -10.34
N GLY A 136 -23.74 -8.73 -10.52
CA GLY A 136 -24.98 -9.28 -9.99
C GLY A 136 -26.23 -8.50 -10.41
N GLY A 137 -26.23 -7.87 -11.60
CA GLY A 137 -27.34 -7.03 -12.08
C GLY A 137 -27.39 -5.63 -11.48
N ALA A 138 -26.50 -5.27 -10.55
CA ALA A 138 -26.40 -3.95 -9.94
C ALA A 138 -25.30 -3.09 -10.59
N PRO A 139 -25.53 -1.79 -10.84
CA PRO A 139 -24.51 -0.90 -11.36
C PRO A 139 -23.43 -0.60 -10.29
N ILE A 140 -22.17 -0.59 -10.69
CA ILE A 140 -21.06 -0.20 -9.84
C ILE A 140 -20.85 1.31 -9.95
N THR A 141 -20.69 1.99 -8.81
CA THR A 141 -20.51 3.44 -8.77
C THR A 141 -19.11 3.85 -9.23
N GLN A 142 -19.03 4.82 -10.14
CA GLN A 142 -17.76 5.44 -10.50
C GLN A 142 -17.35 6.46 -9.45
N VAL A 143 -16.07 6.39 -9.03
CA VAL A 143 -15.47 7.35 -8.09
C VAL A 143 -14.24 8.04 -8.69
N THR A 144 -13.91 9.22 -8.19
CA THR A 144 -12.70 9.96 -8.60
C THR A 144 -11.52 9.72 -7.67
N SER A 145 -11.77 9.17 -6.50
CA SER A 145 -10.76 8.73 -5.53
C SER A 145 -11.31 7.63 -4.64
N THR A 146 -10.46 6.69 -4.28
CA THR A 146 -10.80 5.59 -3.37
C THR A 146 -9.72 5.41 -2.31
N LYS A 147 -10.05 4.74 -1.20
CA LYS A 147 -9.12 4.38 -0.14
C LYS A 147 -8.81 2.89 -0.21
N SER A 148 -7.57 2.55 -0.58
CA SER A 148 -7.07 1.18 -0.59
C SER A 148 -5.98 1.02 0.47
N LEU A 149 -6.16 0.04 1.37
CA LEU A 149 -5.19 -0.29 2.43
C LEU A 149 -4.65 0.96 3.17
N GLY A 150 -5.53 1.92 3.48
CA GLY A 150 -5.15 3.15 4.19
C GLY A 150 -4.60 4.27 3.31
N VAL A 151 -4.32 4.04 2.03
CA VAL A 151 -3.82 5.03 1.07
C VAL A 151 -4.97 5.52 0.19
N HIS A 152 -5.16 6.84 0.07
CA HIS A 152 -6.11 7.41 -0.89
C HIS A 152 -5.45 7.50 -2.27
N ILE A 153 -6.08 6.86 -3.25
CA ILE A 153 -5.66 6.87 -4.65
C ILE A 153 -6.66 7.73 -5.41
N ASP A 154 -6.21 8.68 -6.20
CA ASP A 154 -7.05 9.49 -7.07
C ASP A 154 -6.85 9.12 -8.55
N GLN A 155 -7.84 9.40 -9.39
CA GLN A 155 -7.89 9.06 -10.81
C GLN A 155 -6.69 9.59 -11.64
N THR A 156 -5.96 10.55 -11.11
CA THR A 156 -4.78 11.14 -11.77
C THR A 156 -3.46 10.74 -11.09
N LEU A 157 -3.51 9.91 -10.05
CA LEU A 157 -2.36 9.52 -9.21
C LEU A 157 -1.56 10.72 -8.72
N SER A 158 -2.26 11.82 -8.42
CA SER A 158 -1.63 13.09 -8.00
C SER A 158 -1.27 13.11 -6.52
N TRP A 159 -1.85 12.20 -5.73
CA TRP A 159 -1.70 12.10 -4.28
C TRP A 159 -2.26 13.30 -3.48
N ASN A 160 -2.97 14.24 -4.11
CA ASN A 160 -3.51 15.41 -3.43
C ASN A 160 -4.42 15.03 -2.26
N VAL A 161 -5.43 14.19 -2.52
CA VAL A 161 -6.39 13.74 -1.50
C VAL A 161 -5.69 13.03 -0.35
N HIS A 162 -4.72 12.16 -0.67
CA HIS A 162 -3.96 11.42 0.32
C HIS A 162 -3.16 12.35 1.23
N VAL A 163 -2.33 13.22 0.65
CA VAL A 163 -1.45 14.12 1.41
C VAL A 163 -2.26 15.14 2.21
N GLU A 164 -3.39 15.64 1.71
CA GLU A 164 -4.26 16.53 2.47
C GLU A 164 -4.86 15.84 3.70
N ASN A 165 -5.30 14.60 3.56
CA ASN A 165 -5.78 13.80 4.69
C ASN A 165 -4.65 13.48 5.69
N LEU A 166 -3.44 13.16 5.22
CA LEU A 166 -2.27 13.01 6.07
C LEU A 166 -1.96 14.29 6.84
N CYS A 167 -1.94 15.44 6.16
CA CYS A 167 -1.68 16.73 6.80
C CYS A 167 -2.66 17.02 7.93
N LYS A 168 -3.96 16.69 7.75
CA LYS A 168 -4.98 16.86 8.81
C LYS A 168 -4.67 15.98 10.02
N LYS A 169 -4.37 14.70 9.80
CA LYS A 169 -4.04 13.74 10.89
C LYS A 169 -2.77 14.15 11.63
N ILE A 170 -1.72 14.46 10.90
CA ILE A 170 -0.44 14.89 11.44
C ILE A 170 -0.61 16.20 12.23
N ALA A 171 -1.33 17.18 11.70
CA ALA A 171 -1.59 18.44 12.38
C ALA A 171 -2.38 18.26 13.69
N SER A 172 -3.34 17.32 13.71
CA SER A 172 -4.08 16.95 14.92
C SER A 172 -3.15 16.33 15.98
N GLY A 173 -2.29 15.36 15.57
CA GLY A 173 -1.29 14.76 16.45
C GLY A 173 -0.30 15.79 17.02
N ILE A 174 0.20 16.71 16.18
CA ILE A 174 1.07 17.81 16.60
C ILE A 174 0.33 18.76 17.58
N GLY A 175 -0.96 19.00 17.36
CA GLY A 175 -1.80 19.76 18.29
C GLY A 175 -1.93 19.08 19.66
N ALA A 176 -2.08 17.76 19.68
CA ALA A 176 -2.09 16.97 20.91
C ALA A 176 -0.74 17.07 21.63
N LEU A 177 0.38 16.88 20.92
CA LEU A 177 1.73 17.05 21.48
C LEU A 177 1.93 18.43 22.13
N LYS A 178 1.49 19.49 21.45
CA LYS A 178 1.58 20.85 22.00
C LYS A 178 0.83 21.01 23.32
N ARG A 179 -0.36 20.40 23.44
CA ARG A 179 -1.17 20.46 24.67
C ARG A 179 -0.56 19.65 25.82
N VAL A 180 0.00 18.47 25.52
CA VAL A 180 0.54 17.58 26.55
C VAL A 180 1.95 17.99 26.98
N ARG A 181 2.69 18.73 26.14
CA ARG A 181 4.08 19.16 26.38
C ARG A 181 4.38 19.70 27.78
N PRO A 182 3.53 20.56 28.42
CA PRO A 182 3.82 21.09 29.76
C PRO A 182 3.72 20.05 30.88
N PHE A 183 3.09 18.91 30.64
CA PHE A 183 2.68 17.95 31.67
C PHE A 183 3.51 16.65 31.64
N VAL A 184 4.39 16.46 30.65
CA VAL A 184 5.13 15.22 30.49
C VAL A 184 6.63 15.47 30.30
N PRO A 185 7.49 14.53 30.75
CA PRO A 185 8.93 14.58 30.44
C PRO A 185 9.22 14.54 28.94
N HIS A 186 10.38 15.07 28.55
CA HIS A 186 10.81 15.11 27.13
C HIS A 186 10.81 13.73 26.45
N GLU A 187 11.29 12.69 27.13
CA GLU A 187 11.32 11.31 26.59
C GLU A 187 9.90 10.78 26.33
N THR A 188 8.96 11.06 27.22
CA THR A 188 7.55 10.69 27.04
C THR A 188 6.96 11.45 25.85
N LEU A 189 7.25 12.74 25.72
CA LEU A 189 6.79 13.55 24.59
C LEU A 189 7.32 13.02 23.25
N ARG A 190 8.59 12.60 23.23
CA ARG A 190 9.22 11.94 22.07
C ARG A 190 8.53 10.62 21.74
N SER A 191 8.24 9.78 22.73
CA SER A 191 7.53 8.52 22.55
C SER A 191 6.13 8.71 21.98
N ILE A 192 5.41 9.73 22.45
CA ILE A 192 4.09 10.09 21.92
C ILE A 192 4.21 10.54 20.44
N PHE A 193 5.22 11.33 20.09
CA PHE A 193 5.47 11.71 18.69
C PHE A 193 5.72 10.48 17.82
N MET A 194 6.60 9.57 18.27
CA MET A 194 6.96 8.37 17.51
C MET A 194 5.77 7.42 17.30
N SER A 195 4.80 7.42 18.21
CA SER A 195 3.61 6.57 18.10
C SER A 195 2.44 7.22 17.35
N LEU A 196 2.20 8.52 17.55
CA LEU A 196 1.00 9.19 17.00
C LEU A 196 1.25 9.97 15.71
N VAL A 197 2.48 10.41 15.46
CA VAL A 197 2.77 11.32 14.33
C VAL A 197 3.69 10.69 13.31
N GLN A 198 4.81 10.12 13.74
CA GLN A 198 5.82 9.54 12.84
C GLN A 198 5.26 8.47 11.89
N PRO A 199 4.38 7.54 12.32
CA PRO A 199 3.83 6.52 11.43
C PRO A 199 3.09 7.08 10.22
N HIS A 200 2.50 8.26 10.32
CA HIS A 200 1.83 8.91 9.21
C HIS A 200 2.81 9.42 8.13
N PHE A 201 4.05 9.76 8.49
CA PHE A 201 5.08 10.09 7.52
C PHE A 201 5.66 8.86 6.83
N ASP A 202 5.67 7.71 7.52
CA ASP A 202 6.37 6.51 7.08
C ASP A 202 5.49 5.55 6.30
N TYR A 203 4.21 5.44 6.65
CA TYR A 203 3.32 4.44 6.07
C TYR A 203 3.17 4.61 4.55
N CYS A 204 3.54 3.58 3.81
CA CYS A 204 3.48 3.51 2.34
C CYS A 204 4.17 4.69 1.61
N ASN A 205 5.13 5.37 2.23
CA ASN A 205 5.76 6.55 1.65
C ASN A 205 6.58 6.26 0.38
N SER A 206 6.97 5.03 0.11
CA SER A 206 7.55 4.59 -1.16
C SER A 206 6.54 4.59 -2.32
N VAL A 207 5.23 4.55 -2.03
CA VAL A 207 4.14 4.60 -3.02
C VAL A 207 3.78 6.05 -3.34
N TRP A 208 3.35 6.83 -2.33
CA TRP A 208 2.90 8.20 -2.51
C TRP A 208 4.02 9.25 -2.45
N GLY A 209 5.24 8.84 -2.13
CA GLY A 209 6.40 9.73 -1.98
C GLY A 209 6.86 10.42 -3.27
N CYS A 210 6.34 10.01 -4.43
CA CYS A 210 6.50 10.71 -5.70
C CYS A 210 5.54 11.91 -5.86
N CYS A 211 4.83 12.32 -4.81
CA CYS A 211 3.94 13.48 -4.80
C CYS A 211 4.67 14.77 -5.19
N GLY A 212 3.95 15.72 -5.79
CA GLY A 212 4.52 16.99 -6.26
C GLY A 212 5.21 17.80 -5.15
N LYS A 213 6.18 18.63 -5.50
CA LYS A 213 7.01 19.43 -4.58
C LYS A 213 6.19 20.26 -3.59
N THR A 214 5.06 20.81 -4.02
CA THR A 214 4.16 21.58 -3.15
C THR A 214 3.59 20.74 -2.02
N LEU A 215 3.18 19.50 -2.31
CA LEU A 215 2.66 18.57 -1.29
C LEU A 215 3.76 18.08 -0.35
N ALA A 216 4.92 17.77 -0.90
CA ALA A 216 6.11 17.41 -0.10
C ALA A 216 6.50 18.54 0.87
N SER A 217 6.45 19.81 0.41
CA SER A 217 6.73 20.98 1.26
C SER A 217 5.70 21.15 2.38
N LYS A 218 4.39 20.85 2.13
CA LYS A 218 3.37 20.87 3.20
C LYS A 218 3.72 19.88 4.33
N LEU A 219 4.12 18.67 3.97
CA LEU A 219 4.52 17.64 4.94
C LEU A 219 5.80 18.05 5.69
N GLN A 220 6.81 18.58 4.99
CA GLN A 220 8.05 19.03 5.63
C GLN A 220 7.79 20.16 6.65
N LYS A 221 6.87 21.09 6.34
CA LYS A 221 6.45 22.14 7.29
C LYS A 221 5.85 21.56 8.57
N LEU A 222 5.13 20.44 8.48
CA LEU A 222 4.58 19.76 9.66
C LEU A 222 5.69 19.07 10.48
N GLN A 223 6.66 18.41 9.84
CA GLN A 223 7.82 17.88 10.54
C GLN A 223 8.61 18.99 11.26
N ASN A 224 8.83 20.12 10.60
CA ASN A 224 9.48 21.29 11.19
C ASN A 224 8.73 21.83 12.41
N ARG A 225 7.39 21.85 12.35
CA ARG A 225 6.55 22.25 13.49
C ARG A 225 6.66 21.28 14.66
N ALA A 226 6.67 19.97 14.37
CA ALA A 226 6.87 18.95 15.40
C ALA A 226 8.25 19.08 16.06
N ALA A 227 9.31 19.32 15.27
CA ALA A 227 10.66 19.54 15.79
C ALA A 227 10.72 20.71 16.79
N ARG A 228 10.08 21.85 16.48
CA ARG A 228 10.02 22.98 17.42
C ARG A 228 9.31 22.65 18.72
N ILE A 229 8.23 21.87 18.68
CA ILE A 229 7.50 21.44 19.87
C ILE A 229 8.36 20.55 20.75
N LEU A 230 9.03 19.56 20.15
CA LEU A 230 9.87 18.61 20.87
C LEU A 230 11.13 19.23 21.46
N THR A 231 11.69 20.24 20.81
CA THR A 231 12.89 20.95 21.30
C THR A 231 12.58 22.16 22.18
N TYR A 232 11.30 22.40 22.48
CA TYR A 232 10.86 23.60 23.24
C TYR A 232 11.31 24.92 22.62
N SER A 233 11.52 24.94 21.31
CA SER A 233 12.01 26.10 20.57
C SER A 233 10.89 27.05 20.15
N ASN A 234 11.23 28.30 19.90
CA ASN A 234 10.33 29.33 19.39
C ASN A 234 9.93 29.04 17.93
N TYR A 235 8.89 29.74 17.45
CA TYR A 235 8.35 29.54 16.10
C TYR A 235 9.36 29.94 14.99
N ASP A 236 10.19 30.93 15.24
CA ASP A 236 11.23 31.48 14.35
C ASP A 236 12.52 30.64 14.32
N ALA A 237 12.68 29.71 15.26
CA ALA A 237 13.86 28.84 15.31
C ALA A 237 14.09 28.09 14.00
N ASN A 238 15.37 28.03 13.57
CA ASN A 238 15.76 27.33 12.35
C ASN A 238 15.44 25.83 12.47
N ALA A 239 14.48 25.38 11.65
CA ALA A 239 14.00 24.01 11.70
C ALA A 239 15.06 22.98 11.29
N GLU A 240 15.99 23.33 10.41
CA GLU A 240 17.04 22.44 9.94
C GLU A 240 17.97 22.04 11.07
N ASN A 241 18.42 23.03 11.87
CA ASN A 241 19.24 22.80 13.05
C ASN A 241 18.49 21.94 14.10
N LEU A 242 17.19 22.12 14.23
CA LEU A 242 16.37 21.34 15.18
C LEU A 242 16.19 19.90 14.72
N ILE A 243 15.98 19.66 13.44
CA ILE A 243 15.89 18.32 12.83
C ILE A 243 17.22 17.58 13.08
N GLN A 244 18.36 18.24 12.83
CA GLN A 244 19.69 17.69 13.08
C GLN A 244 19.91 17.40 14.58
N LYS A 245 19.55 18.32 15.47
CA LYS A 245 19.63 18.14 16.94
C LYS A 245 18.82 16.95 17.44
N LEU A 246 17.68 16.66 16.81
CA LEU A 246 16.83 15.51 17.13
C LEU A 246 17.34 14.21 16.51
N GLY A 247 18.38 14.24 15.67
CA GLY A 247 18.86 13.10 14.90
C GLY A 247 17.84 12.65 13.84
N TRP A 248 16.97 13.56 13.39
CA TRP A 248 15.98 13.25 12.37
C TRP A 248 16.54 13.44 10.97
N ILE A 249 15.91 12.77 10.03
CA ILE A 249 16.16 12.89 8.59
C ILE A 249 15.02 13.71 7.97
N LYS A 250 15.33 14.60 7.03
CA LYS A 250 14.32 15.31 6.24
C LYS A 250 13.43 14.30 5.50
N LEU A 251 12.14 14.61 5.39
CA LEU A 251 11.17 13.67 4.81
C LEU A 251 11.49 13.28 3.37
N ASP A 252 12.13 14.13 2.59
CA ASP A 252 12.54 13.81 1.23
C ASP A 252 13.65 12.76 1.20
N SER A 253 14.68 12.95 2.02
CA SER A 253 15.75 11.96 2.22
C SER A 253 15.18 10.64 2.76
N GLN A 254 14.27 10.68 3.73
CA GLN A 254 13.63 9.49 4.30
C GLN A 254 12.86 8.69 3.22
N ARG A 255 12.12 9.37 2.34
CA ARG A 255 11.41 8.72 1.23
C ARG A 255 12.39 8.11 0.23
N THR A 256 13.49 8.80 -0.05
CA THR A 256 14.55 8.30 -0.93
C THR A 256 15.21 7.05 -0.34
N ILE A 257 15.55 7.05 0.94
CA ILE A 257 16.09 5.90 1.66
C ILE A 257 15.12 4.73 1.62
N ASN A 258 13.84 4.95 1.94
CA ASN A 258 12.83 3.89 1.95
C ASN A 258 12.62 3.29 0.54
N LYS A 259 12.67 4.10 -0.51
CA LYS A 259 12.63 3.63 -1.89
C LYS A 259 13.87 2.79 -2.23
N ALA A 260 15.07 3.25 -1.88
CA ALA A 260 16.31 2.49 -2.10
C ALA A 260 16.30 1.15 -1.36
N VAL A 261 15.83 1.15 -0.10
CA VAL A 261 15.67 -0.06 0.71
C VAL A 261 14.68 -1.04 0.06
N MET A 262 13.58 -0.55 -0.53
CA MET A 262 12.63 -1.41 -1.22
C MET A 262 13.24 -2.01 -2.50
N VAL A 263 14.03 -1.25 -3.25
CA VAL A 263 14.79 -1.79 -4.42
C VAL A 263 15.79 -2.85 -3.97
N TYR A 264 16.56 -2.57 -2.91
CA TYR A 264 17.49 -3.57 -2.35
C TYR A 264 16.78 -4.87 -1.97
N LYS A 265 15.65 -4.77 -1.27
CA LYS A 265 14.83 -5.94 -0.90
C LYS A 265 14.37 -6.72 -2.14
N SER A 266 13.94 -6.02 -3.19
CA SER A 266 13.47 -6.65 -4.42
C SER A 266 14.58 -7.41 -5.16
N LEU A 267 15.81 -6.90 -5.12
CA LEU A 267 16.95 -7.54 -5.75
C LEU A 267 17.52 -8.73 -4.95
N ASN A 268 17.29 -8.75 -3.64
CA ASN A 268 17.81 -9.79 -2.73
C ASN A 268 16.74 -10.82 -2.30
N GLY A 269 15.65 -10.97 -3.05
CA GLY A 269 14.61 -11.99 -2.77
C GLY A 269 13.82 -11.76 -1.48
N LEU A 270 13.81 -10.52 -0.94
CA LEU A 270 13.10 -10.15 0.28
C LEU A 270 11.72 -9.52 -0.02
N THR A 271 11.25 -9.65 -1.25
CA THR A 271 9.92 -9.20 -1.69
C THR A 271 9.27 -10.28 -2.56
N PRO A 272 7.94 -10.24 -2.72
CA PRO A 272 7.27 -11.13 -3.68
C PRO A 272 7.76 -10.92 -5.13
N ASP A 273 7.65 -11.97 -5.95
CA ASP A 273 8.19 -12.03 -7.32
C ASP A 273 7.65 -10.91 -8.23
N TYR A 274 6.42 -10.48 -8.05
CA TYR A 274 5.84 -9.38 -8.82
C TYR A 274 6.54 -8.02 -8.58
N LEU A 275 7.31 -7.86 -7.51
CA LEU A 275 8.14 -6.69 -7.26
C LEU A 275 9.58 -6.91 -7.77
N SER A 276 10.16 -8.08 -7.51
CA SER A 276 11.52 -8.39 -7.97
C SER A 276 11.62 -8.42 -9.49
N SER A 277 10.62 -8.97 -10.18
CA SER A 277 10.54 -9.00 -11.65
C SER A 277 10.49 -7.63 -12.34
N LYS A 278 10.24 -6.55 -11.59
CA LYS A 278 10.27 -5.18 -12.14
C LYS A 278 11.69 -4.65 -12.37
N PHE A 279 12.69 -5.31 -11.83
CA PHE A 279 14.10 -4.89 -11.94
C PHE A 279 14.90 -5.94 -12.68
N VAL A 280 15.45 -5.54 -13.81
CA VAL A 280 16.28 -6.38 -14.68
C VAL A 280 17.70 -5.88 -14.61
N ASP A 281 18.67 -6.79 -14.45
CA ASP A 281 20.08 -6.42 -14.48
C ASP A 281 20.44 -5.88 -15.87
N ARG A 282 21.22 -4.80 -15.91
CA ARG A 282 21.62 -4.17 -17.17
C ARG A 282 22.50 -5.10 -18.01
N SER A 283 23.27 -5.96 -17.37
CA SER A 283 24.14 -6.92 -18.07
C SER A 283 23.34 -7.99 -18.84
N SER A 284 22.13 -8.31 -18.39
CA SER A 284 21.27 -9.31 -19.06
C SER A 284 20.56 -8.78 -20.32
N VAL A 285 20.49 -7.45 -20.47
CA VAL A 285 19.79 -6.80 -21.60
C VAL A 285 20.76 -6.26 -22.65
N SER A 286 22.02 -6.01 -22.29
CA SER A 286 23.03 -5.44 -23.19
C SER A 286 23.96 -6.51 -23.73
N ASN A 287 24.03 -6.62 -25.06
CA ASN A 287 24.99 -7.49 -25.76
C ASN A 287 26.44 -6.93 -25.74
N TYR A 288 26.65 -5.75 -25.17
CA TYR A 288 27.94 -5.11 -25.10
C TYR A 288 28.44 -5.04 -23.65
N SER A 289 29.68 -5.46 -23.43
CA SER A 289 30.36 -5.29 -22.13
C SER A 289 30.78 -3.81 -21.95
N LEU A 290 29.90 -3.04 -21.35
CA LEU A 290 30.18 -1.65 -20.99
C LEU A 290 30.95 -1.61 -19.66
N ARG A 291 31.94 -0.73 -19.54
CA ARG A 291 32.84 -0.62 -18.38
C ARG A 291 32.16 -0.37 -17.02
N ASP A 292 30.91 0.06 -17.01
CA ASP A 292 30.17 0.46 -15.79
C ASP A 292 28.77 -0.20 -15.74
N THR A 293 28.69 -1.51 -15.97
CA THR A 293 27.42 -2.25 -15.92
C THR A 293 27.23 -3.04 -14.63
N LYS A 294 28.31 -3.30 -13.87
CA LYS A 294 28.27 -4.21 -12.72
C LYS A 294 27.28 -3.74 -11.64
N GLY A 295 26.24 -4.54 -11.42
CA GLY A 295 25.21 -4.29 -10.43
C GLY A 295 24.31 -3.08 -10.73
N LYS A 296 24.27 -2.61 -12.00
CA LYS A 296 23.29 -1.60 -12.45
C LYS A 296 22.05 -2.25 -13.05
N LEU A 297 20.95 -1.57 -12.93
CA LEU A 297 19.64 -1.98 -13.47
C LEU A 297 19.38 -1.38 -14.84
N ALA A 298 18.70 -2.13 -15.68
CA ALA A 298 18.13 -1.60 -16.92
C ALA A 298 17.05 -0.57 -16.58
N ILE A 299 17.13 0.61 -17.18
CA ILE A 299 16.14 1.66 -16.97
C ILE A 299 15.09 1.52 -18.07
N PRO A 300 13.81 1.26 -17.74
CA PRO A 300 12.75 1.23 -18.72
C PRO A 300 12.62 2.58 -19.45
N GLN A 301 12.31 2.57 -20.76
CA GLN A 301 12.08 3.82 -21.50
C GLN A 301 10.73 4.44 -21.12
N PRO A 302 10.69 5.65 -20.54
CA PRO A 302 9.44 6.23 -20.08
C PRO A 302 8.78 7.05 -21.20
N HIS A 303 7.60 6.66 -21.60
CA HIS A 303 6.77 7.42 -22.56
C HIS A 303 5.85 8.45 -21.88
N THR A 304 5.68 8.37 -20.55
CA THR A 304 4.81 9.25 -19.78
C THR A 304 5.43 9.66 -18.45
N ASN A 305 4.93 10.76 -17.87
CA ASN A 305 5.32 11.16 -16.51
C ASN A 305 4.87 10.15 -15.46
N TYR A 306 3.78 9.42 -15.69
CA TYR A 306 3.36 8.32 -14.81
C TYR A 306 4.42 7.23 -14.74
N MET A 307 4.97 6.84 -15.90
CA MET A 307 6.05 5.86 -15.95
C MET A 307 7.31 6.36 -15.24
N LYS A 308 7.68 7.64 -15.41
CA LYS A 308 8.81 8.25 -14.68
C LYS A 308 8.64 8.24 -13.17
N ASN A 309 7.41 8.35 -12.67
CA ASN A 309 7.08 8.30 -11.25
C ASN A 309 6.89 6.86 -10.74
N SER A 310 6.80 5.88 -11.62
CA SER A 310 6.64 4.48 -11.23
C SER A 310 7.84 3.96 -10.42
N PHE A 311 7.60 2.97 -9.57
CA PHE A 311 8.65 2.35 -8.77
C PHE A 311 9.71 1.67 -9.65
N SER A 312 9.31 1.02 -10.73
CA SER A 312 10.23 0.35 -11.67
C SER A 312 11.22 1.32 -12.32
N TYR A 313 10.75 2.50 -12.75
CA TYR A 313 11.62 3.51 -13.36
C TYR A 313 12.41 4.27 -12.30
N SER A 314 11.72 4.93 -11.37
CA SER A 314 12.35 5.82 -10.38
C SER A 314 13.26 5.04 -9.39
N GLY A 315 12.92 3.78 -9.12
CA GLY A 315 13.75 2.88 -8.32
C GLY A 315 15.03 2.48 -9.04
N ALA A 316 14.95 2.11 -10.32
CA ALA A 316 16.12 1.77 -11.13
C ALA A 316 17.07 2.98 -11.30
N VAL A 317 16.53 4.17 -11.55
CA VAL A 317 17.31 5.42 -11.62
C VAL A 317 18.02 5.69 -10.29
N LEU A 318 17.30 5.62 -9.18
CA LEU A 318 17.86 5.82 -7.85
C LEU A 318 18.96 4.78 -7.56
N TRP A 319 18.70 3.50 -7.81
CA TRP A 319 19.66 2.43 -7.59
C TRP A 319 20.96 2.67 -8.37
N ASN A 320 20.86 3.05 -9.63
CA ASN A 320 22.03 3.30 -10.48
C ASN A 320 22.83 4.54 -10.07
N SER A 321 22.23 5.46 -9.31
CA SER A 321 22.92 6.63 -8.75
C SER A 321 23.65 6.35 -7.44
N LEU A 322 23.40 5.20 -6.79
CA LEU A 322 24.08 4.84 -5.55
C LEU A 322 25.54 4.44 -5.81
N PRO A 323 26.45 4.73 -4.88
CA PRO A 323 27.82 4.21 -4.89
C PRO A 323 27.84 2.68 -4.98
N ILE A 324 28.90 2.14 -5.61
CA ILE A 324 29.04 0.69 -5.83
C ILE A 324 29.10 -0.08 -4.50
N GLU A 325 29.72 0.51 -3.49
CA GLU A 325 29.87 -0.07 -2.16
C GLU A 325 28.50 -0.28 -1.49
N LEU A 326 27.54 0.64 -1.72
CA LEU A 326 26.19 0.48 -1.24
C LEU A 326 25.42 -0.58 -2.02
N ARG A 327 25.53 -0.60 -3.35
CA ARG A 327 24.86 -1.59 -4.19
C ARG A 327 25.33 -3.03 -3.90
N GLN A 328 26.53 -3.19 -3.36
CA GLN A 328 27.15 -4.47 -3.00
C GLN A 328 27.09 -4.75 -1.48
N ALA A 329 26.28 -4.03 -0.71
CA ALA A 329 26.17 -4.24 0.74
C ALA A 329 25.66 -5.66 1.07
N ASP A 330 26.34 -6.33 2.00
CA ASP A 330 26.11 -7.74 2.36
C ASP A 330 24.80 -7.95 3.14
N SER A 331 24.24 -6.90 3.72
CA SER A 331 23.03 -7.00 4.51
C SER A 331 22.14 -5.76 4.37
N LEU A 332 20.83 -5.97 4.56
CA LEU A 332 19.83 -4.89 4.59
C LEU A 332 20.17 -3.81 5.63
N ARG A 333 20.73 -4.23 6.78
CA ARG A 333 21.12 -3.30 7.85
C ARG A 333 22.29 -2.42 7.40
N ALA A 334 23.32 -3.01 6.81
CA ALA A 334 24.48 -2.26 6.28
C ALA A 334 24.07 -1.32 5.14
N PHE A 335 23.24 -1.80 4.22
CA PHE A 335 22.70 -1.00 3.14
C PHE A 335 21.92 0.22 3.65
N ARG A 336 20.99 0.01 4.59
CA ARG A 336 20.17 1.09 5.18
C ARG A 336 21.04 2.12 5.87
N ALA A 337 21.96 1.71 6.73
CA ALA A 337 22.88 2.60 7.42
C ALA A 337 23.75 3.42 6.46
N GLY A 338 24.18 2.81 5.36
CA GLY A 338 24.93 3.49 4.32
C GLY A 338 24.08 4.54 3.57
N CYS A 339 22.83 4.21 3.24
CA CYS A 339 21.90 5.18 2.66
C CYS A 339 21.60 6.35 3.62
N GLU A 340 21.41 6.07 4.91
CA GLU A 340 21.19 7.11 5.92
C GLU A 340 22.37 8.08 5.96
N ARG A 341 23.61 7.59 5.97
CA ARG A 341 24.82 8.44 5.88
C ARG A 341 24.88 9.26 4.60
N LEU A 342 24.54 8.65 3.45
CA LEU A 342 24.60 9.32 2.15
C LEU A 342 23.57 10.44 2.00
N PHE A 343 22.35 10.25 2.52
CA PHE A 343 21.22 11.17 2.31
C PHE A 343 20.93 12.06 3.52
N SER A 344 21.68 11.95 4.63
CA SER A 344 21.55 12.83 5.80
C SER A 344 22.52 14.00 5.80
N SER A 345 23.49 14.00 4.86
CA SER A 345 24.46 15.08 4.66
C SER A 345 23.85 16.33 4.00
#